data_9d2695d639b9959eff4962152aaf8498
#
_entry.id   9d2695d639b9959eff4962152aaf8498
#
_cell.length_a   1.000
_cell.length_b   1.000
_cell.length_c   1.000
_cell.angle_alpha   90.00
_cell.angle_beta   90.00
_cell.angle_gamma   90.00
#
_symmetry.space_group_name_H-M   'P 1'
#
loop_
_entity.id
_entity.type
_entity.pdbx_description
1 polymer ?
#
loop_
_entity_poly.entity_id
_entity_poly.type
_entity_poly.pdbx_seq_one_letter_code
_entity_poly.pdbx_strand_id
1 'polypeptide(L)'
;LSNAVEKPMDIFGDGWQNHFAKISEDWTSKVADGDLVLLGGDMSWGLTIDEAKPDYDEIAKLKGQKYVVKGNHDYYWSSLGKMRTYFPSFNFVQNNAYRVESPDNPDKAVVIAGSRGWNIPSKDTPEADVKIYKRELIRLELSLSYAKSLQKEGDKLIAMLHYPPFEATYQDTEVTALVEKYNVNFVLYGHLHGKNARVTPTVQKHGITYILTSCDLVDNKIIDCLLYTSPSPRDA
;
A
#
# COMPACT_ATOMS: atom_id res chain seq x y z
N LEU A 1 10.04 -0.73 -9.21
CA LEU A 1 10.59 -0.58 -10.56
C LEU A 1 12.11 -0.45 -10.54
N SER A 2 12.77 -0.61 -11.69
CA SER A 2 14.23 -0.60 -11.77
C SER A 2 14.75 0.10 -13.04
N ASN A 3 13.94 0.97 -13.63
CA ASN A 3 14.32 1.66 -14.88
C ASN A 3 15.51 2.62 -14.70
N ALA A 4 15.70 3.14 -13.49
CA ALA A 4 16.74 4.10 -13.17
C ALA A 4 18.10 3.47 -12.83
N VAL A 5 18.08 2.24 -12.38
CA VAL A 5 19.26 1.50 -11.94
C VAL A 5 19.21 0.16 -12.65
N GLU A 6 20.08 -0.13 -13.59
CA GLU A 6 20.15 -1.37 -14.38
C GLU A 6 20.15 -2.63 -13.46
N LYS A 7 19.03 -2.82 -12.73
CA LYS A 7 18.81 -3.92 -11.81
C LYS A 7 17.63 -4.76 -12.31
N PRO A 8 17.89 -5.76 -13.15
CA PRO A 8 16.83 -6.57 -13.72
C PRO A 8 16.09 -7.32 -12.61
N MET A 9 14.76 -7.15 -12.54
CA MET A 9 13.92 -7.83 -11.54
C MET A 9 13.72 -9.32 -11.84
N ASP A 10 13.92 -9.75 -13.08
CA ASP A 10 13.81 -11.15 -13.53
C ASP A 10 14.79 -12.10 -12.86
N ILE A 11 15.89 -11.59 -12.28
CA ILE A 11 16.79 -12.37 -11.44
C ILE A 11 16.10 -13.00 -10.20
N PHE A 12 14.96 -12.45 -9.80
CA PHE A 12 14.15 -12.95 -8.68
C PHE A 12 13.13 -14.01 -9.11
N GLY A 13 13.12 -14.40 -10.39
CA GLY A 13 12.31 -15.49 -10.95
C GLY A 13 11.30 -15.05 -12.01
N ASP A 14 10.64 -16.04 -12.62
CA ASP A 14 9.77 -15.85 -13.80
C ASP A 14 8.60 -14.91 -13.56
N GLY A 15 8.09 -14.80 -12.31
CA GLY A 15 7.02 -13.88 -11.93
C GLY A 15 7.36 -12.42 -12.18
N TRP A 16 8.66 -12.08 -12.23
CA TRP A 16 9.15 -10.73 -12.41
C TRP A 16 9.44 -10.36 -13.87
N GLN A 17 9.36 -11.34 -14.79
CA GLN A 17 9.57 -11.06 -16.21
C GLN A 17 8.48 -10.12 -16.74
N ASN A 18 8.92 -8.97 -17.27
CA ASN A 18 8.02 -7.94 -17.79
C ASN A 18 6.92 -7.51 -16.80
N HIS A 19 7.19 -7.61 -15.48
CA HIS A 19 6.21 -7.35 -14.42
C HIS A 19 5.53 -6.00 -14.59
N PHE A 20 6.28 -4.92 -14.85
CA PHE A 20 5.69 -3.58 -15.02
C PHE A 20 4.80 -3.47 -16.26
N ALA A 21 5.16 -4.12 -17.36
CA ALA A 21 4.31 -4.13 -18.56
C ALA A 21 2.98 -4.84 -18.28
N LYS A 22 3.02 -5.99 -17.58
CA LYS A 22 1.81 -6.73 -17.17
C LYS A 22 0.93 -5.90 -16.22
N ILE A 23 1.56 -5.27 -15.20
CA ILE A 23 0.84 -4.37 -14.28
C ILE A 23 0.21 -3.21 -15.04
N SER A 24 0.94 -2.57 -15.95
CA SER A 24 0.45 -1.41 -16.72
C SER A 24 -0.69 -1.76 -17.66
N GLU A 25 -0.65 -2.94 -18.29
CA GLU A 25 -1.72 -3.45 -19.15
C GLU A 25 -3.00 -3.69 -18.34
N ASP A 26 -2.90 -4.44 -17.24
CA ASP A 26 -4.03 -4.72 -16.35
C ASP A 26 -4.58 -3.42 -15.72
N TRP A 27 -3.69 -2.52 -15.29
CA TRP A 27 -4.06 -1.20 -14.76
C TRP A 27 -4.85 -0.38 -15.79
N THR A 28 -4.33 -0.28 -17.01
CA THR A 28 -4.97 0.51 -18.08
C THR A 28 -6.35 -0.04 -18.45
N SER A 29 -6.53 -1.36 -18.34
CA SER A 29 -7.81 -2.02 -18.63
C SER A 29 -8.87 -1.81 -17.54
N LYS A 30 -8.46 -1.58 -16.29
CA LYS A 30 -9.35 -1.56 -15.11
C LYS A 30 -9.56 -0.17 -14.52
N VAL A 31 -8.51 0.67 -14.51
CA VAL A 31 -8.49 1.92 -13.76
C VAL A 31 -8.93 3.10 -14.60
N ALA A 32 -9.93 3.85 -14.14
CA ALA A 32 -10.39 5.11 -14.68
C ALA A 32 -9.69 6.31 -13.98
N ASP A 33 -9.84 7.52 -14.54
CA ASP A 33 -9.17 8.73 -14.03
C ASP A 33 -9.61 9.10 -12.59
N GLY A 34 -10.86 8.79 -12.23
CA GLY A 34 -11.42 9.07 -10.90
C GLY A 34 -11.12 8.00 -9.83
N ASP A 35 -10.57 6.87 -10.21
CA ASP A 35 -10.34 5.75 -9.28
C ASP A 35 -9.18 6.03 -8.33
N LEU A 36 -9.24 5.40 -7.15
CA LEU A 36 -8.17 5.44 -6.17
C LEU A 36 -7.25 4.24 -6.35
N VAL A 37 -5.96 4.49 -6.48
CA VAL A 37 -4.94 3.46 -6.62
C VAL A 37 -4.01 3.49 -5.41
N LEU A 38 -4.00 2.39 -4.66
CA LEU A 38 -3.25 2.24 -3.42
C LEU A 38 -1.98 1.43 -3.68
N LEU A 39 -0.82 2.04 -3.47
CA LEU A 39 0.49 1.49 -3.79
C LEU A 39 1.24 1.12 -2.51
N GLY A 40 1.54 -0.15 -2.35
CA GLY A 40 2.07 -0.76 -1.11
C GLY A 40 3.55 -0.48 -0.81
N GLY A 41 4.21 0.43 -1.53
CA GLY A 41 5.63 0.74 -1.35
C GLY A 41 6.56 -0.05 -2.25
N ASP A 42 7.88 0.11 -2.04
CA ASP A 42 8.95 -0.43 -2.88
C ASP A 42 8.80 -0.03 -4.36
N MET A 43 8.61 1.28 -4.55
CA MET A 43 8.30 1.86 -5.85
C MET A 43 9.51 1.91 -6.77
N SER A 44 10.71 2.10 -6.23
CA SER A 44 11.96 2.21 -6.99
C SER A 44 13.16 1.70 -6.20
N TRP A 45 14.15 1.19 -6.92
CA TRP A 45 15.47 0.84 -6.39
C TRP A 45 16.45 2.03 -6.32
N GLY A 46 16.02 3.22 -6.72
CA GLY A 46 16.85 4.42 -6.60
C GLY A 46 17.29 4.69 -5.16
N LEU A 47 18.52 5.13 -4.97
CA LEU A 47 19.05 5.53 -3.66
C LEU A 47 18.76 7.01 -3.36
N THR A 48 18.58 7.81 -4.42
CA THR A 48 18.26 9.22 -4.37
C THR A 48 16.92 9.51 -5.04
N ILE A 49 16.32 10.66 -4.73
CA ILE A 49 15.05 11.08 -5.35
C ILE A 49 15.20 11.19 -6.87
N ASP A 50 16.32 11.71 -7.35
CA ASP A 50 16.58 11.88 -8.78
C ASP A 50 16.69 10.52 -9.49
N GLU A 51 17.31 9.53 -8.85
CA GLU A 51 17.36 8.16 -9.37
C GLU A 51 15.97 7.48 -9.35
N ALA A 52 15.13 7.76 -8.37
CA ALA A 52 13.78 7.20 -8.31
C ALA A 52 12.81 7.86 -9.31
N LYS A 53 13.14 9.07 -9.77
CA LYS A 53 12.22 9.88 -10.59
C LYS A 53 11.74 9.19 -11.87
N PRO A 54 12.58 8.52 -12.67
CA PRO A 54 12.11 7.81 -13.87
C PRO A 54 11.05 6.76 -13.61
N ASP A 55 11.15 6.03 -12.49
CA ASP A 55 10.17 5.02 -12.09
C ASP A 55 8.83 5.67 -11.73
N TYR A 56 8.86 6.76 -10.98
CA TYR A 56 7.66 7.54 -10.64
C TYR A 56 7.02 8.19 -11.88
N ASP A 57 7.82 8.70 -12.82
CA ASP A 57 7.33 9.31 -14.05
C ASP A 57 6.58 8.28 -14.92
N GLU A 58 7.03 7.01 -14.97
CA GLU A 58 6.30 5.96 -15.68
C GLU A 58 4.95 5.64 -15.02
N ILE A 59 4.91 5.53 -13.70
CA ILE A 59 3.65 5.28 -12.97
C ILE A 59 2.72 6.49 -13.06
N ALA A 60 3.26 7.70 -13.09
CA ALA A 60 2.47 8.93 -13.21
C ALA A 60 1.64 9.01 -14.50
N LYS A 61 2.08 8.34 -15.57
CA LYS A 61 1.35 8.27 -16.87
C LYS A 61 0.08 7.42 -16.78
N LEU A 62 -0.01 6.51 -15.81
CA LEU A 62 -1.17 5.65 -15.62
C LEU A 62 -2.31 6.42 -14.95
N LYS A 63 -3.55 6.02 -15.20
CA LYS A 63 -4.76 6.68 -14.67
C LYS A 63 -4.94 6.48 -13.16
N GLY A 64 -5.84 7.23 -12.56
CA GLY A 64 -6.24 7.13 -11.16
C GLY A 64 -5.41 8.01 -10.21
N GLN A 65 -5.98 8.29 -9.06
CA GLN A 65 -5.36 9.05 -7.96
C GLN A 65 -4.48 8.10 -7.13
N LYS A 66 -3.19 8.34 -7.10
CA LYS A 66 -2.20 7.43 -6.52
C LYS A 66 -1.88 7.79 -5.06
N TYR A 67 -2.02 6.82 -4.16
CA TYR A 67 -1.67 6.91 -2.74
C TYR A 67 -0.58 5.89 -2.44
N VAL A 68 0.49 6.33 -1.78
CA VAL A 68 1.72 5.53 -1.62
C VAL A 68 2.16 5.51 -0.16
N VAL A 69 2.42 4.33 0.39
CA VAL A 69 3.18 4.16 1.63
C VAL A 69 4.65 3.85 1.30
N LYS A 70 5.55 4.16 2.24
CA LYS A 70 6.96 3.82 2.09
C LYS A 70 7.18 2.31 2.19
N GLY A 71 7.96 1.73 1.29
CA GLY A 71 8.53 0.39 1.42
C GLY A 71 9.92 0.38 2.08
N ASN A 72 10.50 -0.81 2.26
CA ASN A 72 11.82 -0.93 2.85
C ASN A 72 12.96 -0.63 1.87
N HIS A 73 12.72 -0.78 0.57
CA HIS A 73 13.67 -0.45 -0.49
C HIS A 73 13.54 0.99 -1.01
N ASP A 74 12.55 1.76 -0.55
CA ASP A 74 12.41 3.18 -0.91
C ASP A 74 13.44 4.04 -0.12
N TYR A 75 14.74 3.85 -0.40
CA TYR A 75 15.85 4.53 0.29
C TYR A 75 15.85 6.03 0.07
N TYR A 76 15.42 6.49 -1.11
CA TYR A 76 15.27 7.91 -1.49
C TYR A 76 14.20 8.66 -0.69
N TRP A 77 13.33 7.95 0.01
CA TRP A 77 12.20 8.55 0.72
C TRP A 77 12.63 9.55 1.78
N SER A 78 12.18 10.78 1.62
CA SER A 78 12.55 11.94 2.43
C SER A 78 11.34 12.47 3.23
N SER A 79 11.34 13.76 3.57
CA SER A 79 10.17 14.41 4.18
C SER A 79 8.99 14.46 3.22
N LEU A 80 7.76 14.45 3.75
CA LEU A 80 6.55 14.54 2.93
C LEU A 80 6.54 15.76 2.01
N GLY A 81 7.02 16.91 2.51
CA GLY A 81 7.12 18.14 1.71
C GLY A 81 8.00 17.93 0.49
N LYS A 82 9.18 17.33 0.68
CA LYS A 82 10.11 17.04 -0.41
C LYS A 82 9.50 16.03 -1.41
N MET A 83 8.91 14.94 -0.90
CA MET A 83 8.25 13.94 -1.75
C MET A 83 7.15 14.56 -2.62
N ARG A 84 6.28 15.38 -2.04
CA ARG A 84 5.21 16.07 -2.78
C ARG A 84 5.71 17.03 -3.82
N THR A 85 6.84 17.70 -3.56
CA THR A 85 7.46 18.62 -4.52
C THR A 85 8.02 17.88 -5.74
N TYR A 86 8.70 16.75 -5.51
CA TYR A 86 9.33 15.97 -6.59
C TYR A 86 8.34 15.10 -7.36
N PHE A 87 7.28 14.62 -6.69
CA PHE A 87 6.29 13.70 -7.27
C PHE A 87 4.86 14.21 -7.06
N PRO A 88 4.47 15.32 -7.70
CA PRO A 88 3.19 15.99 -7.45
C PRO A 88 1.95 15.17 -7.83
N SER A 89 2.10 14.15 -8.68
CA SER A 89 1.02 13.22 -9.07
C SER A 89 0.72 12.14 -8.04
N PHE A 90 1.40 12.16 -6.87
CA PHE A 90 1.28 11.13 -5.83
C PHE A 90 0.91 11.72 -4.48
N ASN A 91 0.08 11.01 -3.74
CA ASN A 91 -0.29 11.29 -2.37
C ASN A 91 0.46 10.34 -1.43
N PHE A 92 1.33 10.88 -0.59
CA PHE A 92 2.18 10.09 0.30
C PHE A 92 1.54 9.94 1.68
N VAL A 93 1.39 8.69 2.13
CA VAL A 93 0.83 8.33 3.43
C VAL A 93 1.96 8.08 4.43
N GLN A 94 2.14 9.02 5.37
CA GLN A 94 3.16 8.95 6.43
C GLN A 94 2.78 9.85 7.59
N ASN A 95 2.29 9.31 8.70
CA ASN A 95 1.77 10.03 9.86
C ASN A 95 0.59 10.98 9.55
N ASN A 96 -0.02 10.84 8.40
CA ASN A 96 -1.16 11.61 7.90
C ASN A 96 -2.22 10.66 7.35
N ALA A 97 -3.35 11.19 6.96
CA ALA A 97 -4.41 10.47 6.27
C ALA A 97 -5.07 11.37 5.22
N TYR A 98 -5.85 10.76 4.36
CA TYR A 98 -6.63 11.44 3.33
C TYR A 98 -8.07 10.96 3.39
N ARG A 99 -9.03 11.88 3.35
CA ARG A 99 -10.44 11.56 3.11
C ARG A 99 -10.75 11.90 1.66
N VAL A 100 -11.18 10.91 0.89
CA VAL A 100 -11.47 11.05 -0.53
C VAL A 100 -12.93 10.71 -0.77
N GLU A 101 -13.66 11.66 -1.28
CA GLU A 101 -15.10 11.53 -1.60
C GLU A 101 -15.27 10.76 -2.92
N SER A 102 -16.31 9.93 -2.99
CA SER A 102 -16.68 9.30 -4.25
C SER A 102 -17.20 10.35 -5.23
N PRO A 103 -16.73 10.38 -6.49
CA PRO A 103 -17.25 11.29 -7.49
C PRO A 103 -18.76 11.17 -7.70
N ASP A 104 -19.29 9.96 -7.59
CA ASP A 104 -20.70 9.66 -7.85
C ASP A 104 -21.61 9.81 -6.61
N ASN A 105 -21.01 9.86 -5.43
CA ASN A 105 -21.76 10.00 -4.17
C ASN A 105 -20.93 10.68 -3.09
N PRO A 106 -21.04 12.02 -2.93
CA PRO A 106 -20.26 12.78 -1.95
C PRO A 106 -20.50 12.39 -0.48
N ASP A 107 -21.63 11.73 -0.18
CA ASP A 107 -21.94 11.22 1.16
C ASP A 107 -21.16 9.93 1.48
N LYS A 108 -20.45 9.37 0.49
CA LYS A 108 -19.57 8.22 0.66
C LYS A 108 -18.14 8.63 0.41
N ALA A 109 -17.28 8.33 1.35
CA ALA A 109 -15.86 8.57 1.22
C ALA A 109 -15.05 7.36 1.70
N VAL A 110 -13.81 7.33 1.24
CA VAL A 110 -12.78 6.44 1.75
C VAL A 110 -11.78 7.27 2.52
N VAL A 111 -11.43 6.84 3.73
CA VAL A 111 -10.35 7.43 4.49
C VAL A 111 -9.14 6.50 4.40
N ILE A 112 -8.01 7.03 3.95
CA ILE A 112 -6.78 6.28 3.70
C ILE A 112 -5.76 6.70 4.76
N ALA A 113 -5.29 5.73 5.54
CA ALA A 113 -4.23 5.89 6.53
C ALA A 113 -3.16 4.82 6.31
N GLY A 114 -2.03 4.92 7.00
CA GLY A 114 -1.04 3.86 6.92
C GLY A 114 0.34 4.23 7.45
N SER A 115 1.20 3.22 7.43
CA SER A 115 2.61 3.32 7.80
C SER A 115 3.39 2.27 7.01
N ARG A 116 4.74 2.37 7.04
CA ARG A 116 5.57 1.32 6.46
C ARG A 116 5.34 -0.02 7.18
N GLY A 117 5.16 -0.01 8.50
CA GLY A 117 5.25 -1.19 9.31
C GLY A 117 6.70 -1.67 9.49
N TRP A 118 6.86 -2.83 10.11
CA TRP A 118 8.14 -3.54 10.28
C TRP A 118 7.88 -5.01 10.59
N ASN A 119 8.94 -5.84 10.51
CA ASN A 119 8.87 -7.23 10.93
C ASN A 119 8.40 -7.34 12.39
N ILE A 120 7.49 -8.25 12.67
CA ILE A 120 6.99 -8.53 14.02
C ILE A 120 8.13 -9.14 14.84
N PRO A 121 8.47 -8.58 16.02
CA PRO A 121 9.58 -9.05 16.80
C PRO A 121 9.32 -10.44 17.41
N SER A 122 10.31 -11.31 17.34
CA SER A 122 10.43 -12.54 18.13
C SER A 122 11.36 -12.33 19.32
N LYS A 123 11.58 -13.37 20.10
CA LYS A 123 12.49 -13.33 21.27
C LYS A 123 13.95 -13.01 20.88
N ASP A 124 14.35 -13.42 19.67
CA ASP A 124 15.72 -13.29 19.18
C ASP A 124 15.91 -12.07 18.27
N THR A 125 14.88 -11.21 18.14
CA THR A 125 14.94 -10.01 17.31
C THR A 125 15.91 -9.00 17.90
N PRO A 126 16.87 -8.46 17.11
CA PRO A 126 17.79 -7.42 17.57
C PRO A 126 17.06 -6.20 18.14
N GLU A 127 17.62 -5.61 19.22
CA GLU A 127 17.00 -4.45 19.88
C GLU A 127 16.77 -3.28 18.93
N ALA A 128 17.64 -3.08 17.94
CA ALA A 128 17.50 -2.06 16.90
C ALA A 128 16.20 -2.25 16.09
N ASP A 129 15.89 -3.48 15.70
CA ASP A 129 14.68 -3.81 14.94
C ASP A 129 13.42 -3.69 15.81
N VAL A 130 13.49 -4.07 17.08
CA VAL A 130 12.40 -3.84 18.04
C VAL A 130 12.10 -2.36 18.19
N LYS A 131 13.12 -1.50 18.24
CA LYS A 131 12.94 -0.03 18.27
C LYS A 131 12.27 0.49 16.99
N ILE A 132 12.65 -0.05 15.83
CA ILE A 132 12.02 0.31 14.57
C ILE A 132 10.55 -0.11 14.57
N TYR A 133 10.24 -1.36 14.94
CA TYR A 133 8.88 -1.85 15.04
C TYR A 133 7.99 -0.96 15.92
N LYS A 134 8.45 -0.66 17.14
CA LYS A 134 7.74 0.24 18.07
C LYS A 134 7.50 1.63 17.49
N ARG A 135 8.47 2.18 16.77
CA ARG A 135 8.33 3.46 16.07
C ARG A 135 7.29 3.39 14.96
N GLU A 136 7.24 2.30 14.21
CA GLU A 136 6.25 2.13 13.13
C GLU A 136 4.83 1.91 13.70
N LEU A 137 4.68 1.29 14.86
CA LEU A 137 3.39 1.24 15.58
C LEU A 137 2.90 2.65 15.95
N ILE A 138 3.78 3.48 16.51
CA ILE A 138 3.44 4.88 16.82
C ILE A 138 3.03 5.65 15.56
N ARG A 139 3.74 5.46 14.44
CA ARG A 139 3.42 6.09 13.16
C ARG A 139 2.08 5.65 12.61
N LEU A 140 1.79 4.36 12.70
CA LEU A 140 0.49 3.82 12.31
C LEU A 140 -0.62 4.43 13.17
N GLU A 141 -0.44 4.48 14.49
CA GLU A 141 -1.43 5.07 15.40
C GLU A 141 -1.66 6.56 15.13
N LEU A 142 -0.61 7.33 14.86
CA LEU A 142 -0.73 8.74 14.46
C LEU A 142 -1.55 8.88 13.17
N SER A 143 -1.27 8.07 12.16
CA SER A 143 -1.99 8.08 10.90
C SER A 143 -3.47 7.69 11.08
N LEU A 144 -3.76 6.63 11.84
CA LEU A 144 -5.12 6.19 12.14
C LEU A 144 -5.90 7.20 13.00
N SER A 145 -5.25 7.81 13.98
CA SER A 145 -5.85 8.88 14.79
C SER A 145 -6.23 10.09 13.94
N TYR A 146 -5.34 10.49 13.03
CA TYR A 146 -5.64 11.56 12.08
C TYR A 146 -6.78 11.18 11.13
N ALA A 147 -6.80 9.92 10.65
CA ALA A 147 -7.89 9.41 9.84
C ALA A 147 -9.24 9.51 10.55
N LYS A 148 -9.29 9.18 11.85
CA LYS A 148 -10.51 9.32 12.65
C LYS A 148 -11.00 10.76 12.76
N SER A 149 -10.11 11.74 12.78
CA SER A 149 -10.51 13.16 12.78
C SER A 149 -11.12 13.62 11.46
N LEU A 150 -10.83 12.92 10.36
CA LEU A 150 -11.40 13.21 9.03
C LEU A 150 -12.65 12.38 8.73
N GLN A 151 -12.81 11.22 9.37
CA GLN A 151 -13.85 10.25 9.08
C GLN A 151 -15.23 10.76 9.47
N LYS A 152 -16.19 10.63 8.57
CA LYS A 152 -17.61 10.87 8.81
C LYS A 152 -18.39 9.56 8.89
N GLU A 153 -19.63 9.63 9.34
CA GLU A 153 -20.53 8.47 9.35
C GLU A 153 -20.68 7.89 7.93
N GLY A 154 -20.58 6.57 7.81
CA GLY A 154 -20.66 5.87 6.53
C GLY A 154 -19.34 5.73 5.77
N ASP A 155 -18.29 6.51 6.11
CA ASP A 155 -16.99 6.41 5.46
C ASP A 155 -16.32 5.06 5.77
N LYS A 156 -15.62 4.51 4.78
CA LYS A 156 -14.77 3.32 4.95
C LYS A 156 -13.33 3.74 5.26
N LEU A 157 -12.72 3.09 6.26
CA LEU A 157 -11.33 3.32 6.64
C LEU A 157 -10.44 2.19 6.11
N ILE A 158 -9.42 2.57 5.35
CA ILE A 158 -8.38 1.68 4.82
C ILE A 158 -7.06 1.99 5.50
N ALA A 159 -6.38 0.95 5.98
CA ALA A 159 -5.00 1.04 6.42
C ALA A 159 -4.07 0.43 5.37
N MET A 160 -3.10 1.21 4.90
CA MET A 160 -2.04 0.76 4.00
C MET A 160 -0.79 0.45 4.81
N LEU A 161 -0.25 -0.74 4.65
CA LEU A 161 1.02 -1.17 5.23
C LEU A 161 1.94 -1.67 4.12
N HIS A 162 3.25 -1.54 4.30
CA HIS A 162 4.19 -2.26 3.46
C HIS A 162 4.46 -3.65 4.05
N TYR A 163 4.84 -3.72 5.33
CA TYR A 163 5.06 -5.00 6.02
C TYR A 163 3.74 -5.67 6.42
N PRO A 164 3.70 -7.02 6.44
CA PRO A 164 2.53 -7.77 6.90
C PRO A 164 2.12 -7.40 8.33
N PRO A 165 0.80 -7.32 8.62
CA PRO A 165 0.30 -7.04 9.96
C PRO A 165 0.36 -8.25 10.90
N PHE A 166 0.66 -9.44 10.38
CA PHE A 166 0.76 -10.72 11.10
C PHE A 166 1.77 -11.65 10.41
N GLU A 167 2.18 -12.69 11.13
CA GLU A 167 3.00 -13.77 10.57
C GLU A 167 2.16 -14.82 9.82
N ALA A 168 2.80 -15.84 9.25
CA ALA A 168 2.15 -16.90 8.48
C ALA A 168 1.04 -17.67 9.25
N THR A 169 1.03 -17.61 10.56
CA THR A 169 0.00 -18.21 11.42
C THR A 169 -1.24 -17.35 11.61
N TYR A 170 -1.23 -16.12 11.07
CA TYR A 170 -2.32 -15.13 11.20
C TYR A 170 -2.76 -14.85 12.64
N GLN A 171 -1.85 -14.97 13.61
CA GLN A 171 -2.11 -14.64 15.01
C GLN A 171 -2.27 -13.14 15.22
N ASP A 172 -2.88 -12.75 16.33
CA ASP A 172 -3.03 -11.37 16.74
C ASP A 172 -1.67 -10.74 17.07
N THR A 173 -1.51 -9.49 16.70
CA THR A 173 -0.31 -8.68 16.90
C THR A 173 -0.69 -7.30 17.40
N GLU A 174 0.29 -6.50 17.82
CA GLU A 174 0.07 -5.10 18.17
C GLU A 174 -0.47 -4.29 16.96
N VAL A 175 -0.11 -4.69 15.73
CA VAL A 175 -0.63 -4.07 14.50
C VAL A 175 -2.11 -4.39 14.32
N THR A 176 -2.51 -5.67 14.45
CA THR A 176 -3.92 -6.06 14.34
C THR A 176 -4.76 -5.41 15.43
N ALA A 177 -4.26 -5.33 16.67
CA ALA A 177 -4.93 -4.64 17.76
C ALA A 177 -5.16 -3.14 17.47
N LEU A 178 -4.19 -2.47 16.83
CA LEU A 178 -4.35 -1.07 16.43
C LEU A 178 -5.44 -0.90 15.36
N VAL A 179 -5.43 -1.71 14.29
CA VAL A 179 -6.43 -1.57 13.24
C VAL A 179 -7.83 -1.91 13.73
N GLU A 180 -7.97 -2.83 14.67
CA GLU A 180 -9.23 -3.13 15.38
C GLU A 180 -9.69 -1.96 16.24
N LYS A 181 -8.80 -1.40 17.09
CA LYS A 181 -9.06 -0.23 17.94
C LYS A 181 -9.66 0.93 17.15
N TYR A 182 -9.18 1.14 15.92
CA TYR A 182 -9.63 2.23 15.05
C TYR A 182 -10.77 1.84 14.10
N ASN A 183 -11.34 0.64 14.21
CA ASN A 183 -12.41 0.12 13.35
C ASN A 183 -12.05 0.26 11.86
N VAL A 184 -10.87 -0.19 11.48
CA VAL A 184 -10.43 -0.27 10.09
C VAL A 184 -11.28 -1.29 9.35
N ASN A 185 -11.70 -1.01 8.12
CA ASN A 185 -12.48 -1.94 7.31
C ASN A 185 -11.57 -2.85 6.46
N PHE A 186 -10.49 -2.28 5.92
CA PHE A 186 -9.57 -2.98 5.03
C PHE A 186 -8.12 -2.67 5.41
N VAL A 187 -7.29 -3.69 5.40
CA VAL A 187 -5.84 -3.56 5.55
C VAL A 187 -5.17 -4.09 4.29
N LEU A 188 -4.44 -3.24 3.59
CA LEU A 188 -3.64 -3.62 2.44
C LEU A 188 -2.18 -3.74 2.85
N TYR A 189 -1.50 -4.81 2.42
CA TYR A 189 -0.09 -5.02 2.76
C TYR A 189 0.65 -5.72 1.61
N GLY A 190 1.96 -5.51 1.54
CA GLY A 190 2.86 -6.06 0.52
C GLY A 190 4.05 -6.80 1.12
N HIS A 191 5.26 -6.50 0.63
CA HIS A 191 6.56 -6.95 1.14
C HIS A 191 6.89 -8.44 0.91
N LEU A 192 5.92 -9.33 1.01
CA LEU A 192 6.12 -10.76 0.83
C LEU A 192 6.28 -11.07 -0.65
N HIS A 193 7.32 -11.83 -1.00
CA HIS A 193 7.65 -12.18 -2.37
C HIS A 193 8.10 -13.63 -2.50
N GLY A 194 8.02 -14.16 -3.72
CA GLY A 194 8.56 -15.46 -4.10
C GLY A 194 7.62 -16.64 -3.91
N LYS A 195 7.82 -17.68 -4.70
CA LYS A 195 6.97 -18.89 -4.77
C LYS A 195 6.84 -19.67 -3.45
N ASN A 196 7.75 -19.44 -2.50
CA ASN A 196 7.73 -20.10 -1.18
C ASN A 196 6.90 -19.33 -0.14
N ALA A 197 6.41 -18.14 -0.45
CA ALA A 197 5.53 -17.41 0.42
C ALA A 197 4.18 -18.14 0.50
N ARG A 198 3.95 -18.88 1.57
CA ARG A 198 2.67 -19.55 1.85
C ARG A 198 1.72 -18.54 2.47
N VAL A 199 1.08 -17.75 1.62
CA VAL A 199 0.16 -16.69 2.05
C VAL A 199 -1.20 -16.85 1.41
N THR A 200 -2.23 -16.52 2.15
CA THR A 200 -3.59 -16.40 1.62
C THR A 200 -3.78 -14.96 1.15
N PRO A 201 -4.10 -14.72 -0.12
CA PRO A 201 -4.21 -13.37 -0.66
C PRO A 201 -5.21 -12.47 0.07
N THR A 202 -6.30 -13.07 0.57
CA THR A 202 -7.32 -12.34 1.33
C THR A 202 -7.68 -13.11 2.59
N VAL A 203 -7.59 -12.44 3.73
CA VAL A 203 -7.92 -13.00 5.05
C VAL A 203 -8.99 -12.14 5.70
N GLN A 204 -10.03 -12.79 6.25
CA GLN A 204 -11.05 -12.14 7.08
C GLN A 204 -10.75 -12.43 8.56
N LYS A 205 -10.59 -11.37 9.35
CA LYS A 205 -10.30 -11.52 10.78
C LYS A 205 -10.90 -10.36 11.57
N HIS A 206 -11.66 -10.67 12.62
CA HIS A 206 -12.31 -9.68 13.50
C HIS A 206 -13.12 -8.60 12.76
N GLY A 207 -13.78 -8.99 11.66
CA GLY A 207 -14.56 -8.07 10.82
C GLY A 207 -13.74 -7.18 9.88
N ILE A 208 -12.42 -7.36 9.83
CA ILE A 208 -11.49 -6.64 8.95
C ILE A 208 -11.05 -7.54 7.80
N THR A 209 -11.01 -6.98 6.61
CA THR A 209 -10.48 -7.64 5.41
C THR A 209 -9.02 -7.27 5.22
N TYR A 210 -8.13 -8.24 5.24
CA TYR A 210 -6.70 -8.11 4.99
C TYR A 210 -6.38 -8.59 3.58
N ILE A 211 -5.74 -7.77 2.76
CA ILE A 211 -5.48 -8.04 1.35
C ILE A 211 -3.99 -7.91 1.06
N LEU A 212 -3.37 -8.99 0.57
CA LEU A 212 -2.00 -8.98 0.07
C LEU A 212 -1.95 -8.34 -1.32
N THR A 213 -0.98 -7.44 -1.53
CA THR A 213 -0.82 -6.69 -2.79
C THR A 213 0.56 -6.86 -3.43
N SER A 214 1.35 -7.84 -2.99
CA SER A 214 2.65 -8.14 -3.60
C SER A 214 2.49 -8.61 -5.05
N CYS A 215 3.02 -7.88 -6.00
CA CYS A 215 2.71 -8.03 -7.42
C CYS A 215 2.97 -9.44 -7.98
N ASP A 216 4.06 -10.08 -7.62
CA ASP A 216 4.42 -11.45 -8.05
C ASP A 216 3.53 -12.54 -7.43
N LEU A 217 2.88 -12.27 -6.30
CA LEU A 217 1.96 -13.19 -5.62
C LEU A 217 0.50 -13.00 -6.05
N VAL A 218 0.21 -11.94 -6.80
CA VAL A 218 -1.12 -11.63 -7.35
C VAL A 218 -1.08 -11.57 -8.88
N ASP A 219 -0.17 -12.33 -9.51
CA ASP A 219 -0.03 -12.45 -10.96
C ASP A 219 0.19 -11.10 -11.69
N ASN A 220 0.79 -10.12 -11.03
CA ASN A 220 0.97 -8.75 -11.52
C ASN A 220 -0.34 -8.04 -11.91
N LYS A 221 -1.44 -8.36 -11.23
CA LYS A 221 -2.76 -7.78 -11.48
C LYS A 221 -3.12 -6.73 -10.45
N ILE A 222 -3.93 -5.77 -10.88
CA ILE A 222 -4.61 -4.85 -9.98
C ILE A 222 -5.72 -5.59 -9.24
N ILE A 223 -5.71 -5.49 -7.92
CA ILE A 223 -6.73 -6.07 -7.07
C ILE A 223 -7.84 -5.06 -6.89
N ASP A 224 -9.05 -5.43 -7.29
CA ASP A 224 -10.23 -4.60 -7.07
C ASP A 224 -10.67 -4.72 -5.60
N CYS A 225 -10.46 -3.66 -4.84
CA CYS A 225 -11.14 -3.45 -3.58
C CYS A 225 -12.51 -2.85 -3.87
N LEU A 226 -13.54 -3.66 -4.05
CA LEU A 226 -14.93 -3.23 -4.32
C LEU A 226 -15.52 -2.52 -3.11
N LEU A 227 -15.08 -1.29 -2.87
CA LEU A 227 -15.57 -0.47 -1.76
C LEU A 227 -16.87 0.25 -2.10
N TYR A 228 -17.18 0.44 -3.39
CA TYR A 228 -18.36 1.12 -3.91
C TYR A 228 -18.83 0.48 -5.22
N THR A 229 -19.49 -0.64 -5.16
CA THR A 229 -20.24 -1.11 -6.32
C THR A 229 -21.66 -0.56 -6.30
N SER A 230 -21.89 0.52 -7.02
CA SER A 230 -22.99 0.50 -8.01
C SER A 230 -22.51 -0.41 -9.15
N PRO A 231 -23.38 -1.25 -9.74
CA PRO A 231 -22.98 -2.06 -10.89
C PRO A 231 -22.43 -1.13 -11.96
N SER A 232 -21.17 -1.39 -12.35
CA SER A 232 -20.58 -0.66 -13.46
C SER A 232 -21.44 -0.88 -14.70
N PRO A 233 -21.68 0.14 -15.54
CA PRO A 233 -22.31 -0.06 -16.85
C PRO A 233 -21.57 -1.05 -17.75
N ARG A 234 -20.44 -1.61 -17.30
CA ARG A 234 -19.64 -2.63 -18.02
C ARG A 234 -20.04 -4.06 -17.69
N ASP A 235 -20.93 -4.26 -16.70
CA ASP A 235 -21.45 -5.58 -16.30
C ASP A 235 -22.87 -5.84 -16.86
N ALA A 236 -23.32 -5.00 -17.80
CA ALA A 236 -24.60 -5.12 -18.49
C ALA A 236 -24.44 -5.56 -19.95
#